data_0f4f66af3d157e3a94578aec8c9e46ac
#
_entry.id   0f4f66af3d157e3a94578aec8c9e46ac
#
_cell.length_a   1.000
_cell.length_b   1.000
_cell.length_c   1.000
_cell.angle_alpha   90.00
_cell.angle_beta   90.00
_cell.angle_gamma   90.00
#
_symmetry.space_group_name_H-M   'P 1'
#
loop_
_entity.id
_entity.type
_entity.pdbx_description
1 polymer ?
#
loop_
_entity_poly.entity_id
_entity_poly.type
_entity_poly.pdbx_seq_one_letter_code
_entity_poly.pdbx_strand_id
1 'polypeptide(L)'
;MAIITMMHTRPIRALGYACALLTIAVLAAPRADAQSLTKGAANYKPFVVEHIGKAIAGAKKLQAAVKAGDAKAAQAAWIESRKGWEAMEPVTGEYFGDIDEVVDPWPDAKHGYHAIEAALFAGKLKGLDKPVADLIANLNKFEKRVSAKDFQFSPERLLKGIANLAYEVGEEKSKGGESPYAKTSHIDMQENVEGIEVVYKLVFEAALKEKDAELAGFIDDRIEKLEALVKVDNVKKLNEKAVHVAGEELAVMLQSAAPKLGLKKPVVGD
;
A
#
# COMPACT_ATOMS: atom_id res chain seq x y z
N MET A 1 35.79 -95.12 -1.45
CA MET A 1 36.87 -94.17 -1.38
C MET A 1 36.26 -92.78 -1.60
N ALA A 2 35.97 -92.05 -0.55
CA ALA A 2 35.35 -90.74 -0.62
C ALA A 2 36.35 -89.70 -0.06
N ILE A 3 36.69 -88.76 -0.87
CA ILE A 3 37.59 -87.64 -0.49
C ILE A 3 36.72 -86.50 -0.02
N ILE A 4 36.85 -86.16 1.25
CA ILE A 4 36.16 -84.97 1.86
C ILE A 4 37.06 -83.75 1.69
N THR A 5 36.56 -82.76 0.95
CA THR A 5 37.24 -81.48 0.79
C THR A 5 36.67 -80.51 1.82
N MET A 6 37.53 -80.06 2.74
CA MET A 6 37.21 -79.01 3.74
C MET A 6 37.19 -77.65 3.09
N MET A 7 36.04 -76.98 3.13
CA MET A 7 35.92 -75.58 2.78
C MET A 7 36.21 -74.73 3.99
N HIS A 8 37.21 -73.82 3.87
CA HIS A 8 37.56 -72.83 4.84
C HIS A 8 36.62 -71.57 4.68
N THR A 9 35.81 -71.29 5.68
CA THR A 9 35.04 -70.06 5.77
C THR A 9 35.90 -68.96 6.34
N ARG A 10 36.05 -67.89 5.58
CA ARG A 10 36.65 -66.60 6.04
C ARG A 10 35.59 -65.73 6.68
N PRO A 11 35.86 -65.06 7.80
CA PRO A 11 34.92 -64.12 8.39
C PRO A 11 34.87 -62.80 7.59
N ILE A 12 33.65 -62.36 7.25
CA ILE A 12 33.37 -61.06 6.63
C ILE A 12 33.48 -59.99 7.73
N ARG A 13 34.46 -59.11 7.59
CA ARG A 13 34.55 -57.89 8.40
C ARG A 13 33.44 -56.94 7.96
N ALA A 14 32.51 -56.64 8.86
CA ALA A 14 31.51 -55.58 8.70
C ALA A 14 32.21 -54.22 8.76
N LEU A 15 32.26 -53.51 7.65
CA LEU A 15 32.65 -52.08 7.58
C LEU A 15 31.46 -51.30 8.05
N GLY A 16 31.52 -50.73 9.26
CA GLY A 16 30.55 -49.78 9.76
C GLY A 16 30.65 -48.46 8.98
N TYR A 17 29.67 -48.13 8.16
CA TYR A 17 29.48 -46.81 7.60
C TYR A 17 28.93 -45.90 8.70
N ALA A 18 29.77 -45.06 9.25
CA ALA A 18 29.32 -43.90 10.01
C ALA A 18 28.70 -42.89 9.04
N CYS A 19 27.38 -42.93 8.91
CA CYS A 19 26.62 -41.86 8.28
C CYS A 19 26.67 -40.65 9.23
N ALA A 20 27.62 -39.74 9.03
CA ALA A 20 27.56 -38.41 9.63
C ALA A 20 26.38 -37.66 9.03
N LEU A 21 25.32 -37.52 9.82
CA LEU A 21 24.21 -36.65 9.56
C LEU A 21 24.70 -35.19 9.54
N LEU A 22 25.01 -34.68 8.36
CA LEU A 22 25.13 -33.22 8.11
C LEU A 22 23.71 -32.66 7.93
N THR A 23 22.95 -32.67 9.01
CA THR A 23 21.76 -31.81 9.10
C THR A 23 22.24 -30.52 9.61
N ILE A 24 22.13 -29.46 8.78
CA ILE A 24 22.01 -28.23 9.34
C ILE A 24 22.28 -26.99 8.65
N ALA A 25 21.65 -25.98 9.03
CA ALA A 25 21.86 -24.58 8.76
C ALA A 25 21.23 -23.97 7.49
N VAL A 26 20.04 -24.45 7.09
CA VAL A 26 19.24 -23.75 6.05
C VAL A 26 18.04 -23.00 6.63
N LEU A 27 17.78 -23.03 7.93
CA LEU A 27 16.53 -22.50 8.52
C LEU A 27 16.65 -21.18 9.29
N ALA A 28 17.82 -20.54 9.32
CA ALA A 28 17.98 -19.29 10.08
C ALA A 28 17.74 -18.01 9.28
N ALA A 29 18.08 -17.98 7.98
CA ALA A 29 17.93 -16.80 7.15
C ALA A 29 16.46 -16.32 6.95
N PRO A 30 15.47 -17.20 6.71
CA PRO A 30 14.08 -16.76 6.52
C PRO A 30 13.45 -16.08 7.75
N ARG A 31 13.91 -16.37 8.96
CA ARG A 31 13.38 -15.76 10.18
C ARG A 31 13.84 -14.33 10.41
N ALA A 32 15.10 -14.01 10.07
CA ALA A 32 15.63 -12.65 10.22
C ALA A 32 14.94 -11.66 9.27
N ASP A 33 14.73 -12.06 8.03
CA ASP A 33 14.04 -11.24 7.02
C ASP A 33 12.58 -10.98 7.41
N ALA A 34 11.84 -12.01 7.83
CA ALA A 34 10.46 -11.87 8.28
C ALA A 34 10.32 -10.94 9.49
N GLN A 35 11.29 -10.97 10.41
CA GLN A 35 11.32 -10.07 11.56
C GLN A 35 11.60 -8.62 11.14
N SER A 36 12.49 -8.39 10.19
CA SER A 36 12.79 -7.06 9.64
C SER A 36 11.55 -6.46 8.97
N LEU A 37 10.88 -7.20 8.09
CA LEU A 37 9.66 -6.77 7.41
C LEU A 37 8.52 -6.46 8.41
N THR A 38 8.35 -7.32 9.42
CA THR A 38 7.33 -7.10 10.47
C THR A 38 7.61 -5.84 11.28
N LYS A 39 8.88 -5.57 11.59
CA LYS A 39 9.29 -4.33 12.27
C LYS A 39 9.03 -3.11 11.37
N GLY A 40 9.36 -3.19 10.09
CA GLY A 40 9.08 -2.15 9.11
C GLY A 40 7.57 -1.85 9.03
N ALA A 41 6.73 -2.88 8.95
CA ALA A 41 5.28 -2.74 8.95
C ALA A 41 4.74 -2.09 10.25
N ALA A 42 5.35 -2.39 11.41
CA ALA A 42 5.02 -1.73 12.66
C ALA A 42 5.42 -0.23 12.64
N ASN A 43 6.55 0.10 12.02
CA ASN A 43 7.01 1.49 11.87
C ASN A 43 6.15 2.32 10.91
N TYR A 44 5.39 1.69 10.02
CA TYR A 44 4.46 2.38 9.12
C TYR A 44 3.16 2.82 9.83
N LYS A 45 2.74 2.14 10.89
CA LYS A 45 1.48 2.45 11.62
C LYS A 45 1.38 3.92 12.07
N PRO A 46 2.43 4.56 12.64
CA PRO A 46 2.39 5.98 13.00
C PRO A 46 2.05 6.91 11.83
N PHE A 47 2.55 6.63 10.63
CA PHE A 47 2.23 7.39 9.42
C PHE A 47 0.72 7.35 9.13
N VAL A 48 0.12 6.15 9.16
CA VAL A 48 -1.33 5.99 8.93
C VAL A 48 -2.14 6.70 10.01
N VAL A 49 -1.74 6.61 11.28
CA VAL A 49 -2.42 7.29 12.40
C VAL A 49 -2.32 8.82 12.26
N GLU A 50 -1.20 9.35 11.81
CA GLU A 50 -1.03 10.77 11.54
C GLU A 50 -1.96 11.24 10.41
N HIS A 51 -1.99 10.51 9.29
CA HIS A 51 -2.74 10.93 8.10
C HIS A 51 -4.25 10.79 8.28
N ILE A 52 -4.75 9.75 8.97
CA ILE A 52 -6.18 9.72 9.36
C ILE A 52 -6.53 10.88 10.29
N GLY A 53 -5.63 11.29 11.18
CA GLY A 53 -5.82 12.48 11.99
C GLY A 53 -5.93 13.77 11.15
N LYS A 54 -5.10 13.90 10.09
CA LYS A 54 -5.19 15.01 9.13
C LYS A 54 -6.51 15.00 8.37
N ALA A 55 -6.95 13.83 7.88
CA ALA A 55 -8.23 13.66 7.19
C ALA A 55 -9.41 14.06 8.09
N ILE A 56 -9.44 13.61 9.34
CA ILE A 56 -10.48 13.98 10.32
C ILE A 56 -10.46 15.49 10.60
N ALA A 57 -9.29 16.08 10.78
CA ALA A 57 -9.16 17.51 11.04
C ALA A 57 -9.68 18.34 9.86
N GLY A 58 -9.33 17.95 8.63
CA GLY A 58 -9.85 18.56 7.40
C GLY A 58 -11.37 18.44 7.29
N ALA A 59 -11.93 17.24 7.53
CA ALA A 59 -13.37 17.01 7.50
C ALA A 59 -14.13 17.82 8.55
N LYS A 60 -13.57 18.04 9.74
CA LYS A 60 -14.14 18.93 10.76
C LYS A 60 -14.12 20.41 10.33
N LYS A 61 -13.05 20.87 9.67
CA LYS A 61 -12.99 22.20 9.06
C LYS A 61 -14.03 22.35 7.94
N LEU A 62 -14.18 21.33 7.09
CA LEU A 62 -15.23 21.26 6.07
C LEU A 62 -16.62 21.43 6.70
N GLN A 63 -16.92 20.70 7.77
CA GLN A 63 -18.20 20.79 8.49
C GLN A 63 -18.46 22.22 9.02
N ALA A 64 -17.44 22.83 9.59
CA ALA A 64 -17.55 24.19 10.09
C ALA A 64 -17.82 25.21 8.97
N ALA A 65 -17.10 25.09 7.84
CA ALA A 65 -17.27 25.94 6.68
C ALA A 65 -18.65 25.77 6.01
N VAL A 66 -19.15 24.53 5.90
CA VAL A 66 -20.51 24.26 5.41
C VAL A 66 -21.56 24.93 6.27
N LYS A 67 -21.46 24.82 7.62
CA LYS A 67 -22.36 25.48 8.57
C LYS A 67 -22.29 27.00 8.50
N ALA A 68 -21.12 27.54 8.23
CA ALA A 68 -20.92 29.01 8.04
C ALA A 68 -21.40 29.52 6.68
N GLY A 69 -21.72 28.64 5.74
CA GLY A 69 -22.07 29.03 4.38
C GLY A 69 -20.88 29.45 3.53
N ASP A 70 -19.64 29.19 3.97
CA ASP A 70 -18.41 29.57 3.25
C ASP A 70 -17.97 28.46 2.29
N ALA A 71 -18.41 28.57 1.03
CA ALA A 71 -18.11 27.59 0.01
C ALA A 71 -16.60 27.47 -0.30
N LYS A 72 -15.88 28.58 -0.27
CA LYS A 72 -14.44 28.59 -0.58
C LYS A 72 -13.63 27.90 0.51
N ALA A 73 -13.92 28.20 1.77
CA ALA A 73 -13.30 27.51 2.90
C ALA A 73 -13.66 26.04 2.93
N ALA A 74 -14.91 25.68 2.58
CA ALA A 74 -15.38 24.30 2.52
C ALA A 74 -14.63 23.50 1.41
N GLN A 75 -14.45 24.07 0.22
CA GLN A 75 -13.67 23.47 -0.86
C GLN A 75 -12.22 23.22 -0.46
N ALA A 76 -11.57 24.21 0.14
CA ALA A 76 -10.19 24.08 0.62
C ALA A 76 -10.07 22.97 1.71
N ALA A 77 -11.03 22.95 2.64
CA ALA A 77 -11.04 21.95 3.72
C ALA A 77 -11.32 20.53 3.21
N TRP A 78 -12.14 20.38 2.16
CA TRP A 78 -12.36 19.08 1.50
C TRP A 78 -11.06 18.56 0.89
N ILE A 79 -10.30 19.40 0.16
CA ILE A 79 -9.02 19.03 -0.44
C ILE A 79 -8.03 18.60 0.66
N GLU A 80 -7.90 19.37 1.73
CA GLU A 80 -6.99 19.03 2.84
C GLU A 80 -7.39 17.73 3.54
N SER A 81 -8.70 17.46 3.69
CA SER A 81 -9.18 16.20 4.26
C SER A 81 -8.84 15.02 3.36
N ARG A 82 -9.03 15.18 2.05
CA ARG A 82 -8.78 14.13 1.06
C ARG A 82 -7.30 13.78 0.98
N LYS A 83 -6.40 14.76 1.00
CA LYS A 83 -4.95 14.50 1.06
C LYS A 83 -4.57 13.49 2.16
N GLY A 84 -5.10 13.69 3.37
CA GLY A 84 -4.85 12.74 4.47
C GLY A 84 -5.38 11.34 4.19
N TRP A 85 -6.46 11.21 3.42
CA TRP A 85 -7.01 9.91 3.00
C TRP A 85 -6.14 9.25 1.93
N GLU A 86 -5.82 9.96 0.86
CA GLU A 86 -5.04 9.47 -0.28
C GLU A 86 -3.63 8.97 0.12
N ALA A 87 -2.97 9.65 1.06
CA ALA A 87 -1.67 9.19 1.57
C ALA A 87 -1.74 7.80 2.25
N MET A 88 -2.92 7.40 2.74
CA MET A 88 -3.13 6.09 3.37
C MET A 88 -3.71 5.04 2.42
N GLU A 89 -3.97 5.37 1.18
CA GLU A 89 -4.65 4.48 0.23
C GLU A 89 -3.99 3.10 0.06
N PRO A 90 -2.65 2.93 0.21
CA PRO A 90 -2.06 1.60 0.25
C PRO A 90 -2.71 0.61 1.23
N VAL A 91 -3.48 1.10 2.20
CA VAL A 91 -4.09 0.25 3.24
C VAL A 91 -5.61 0.34 3.32
N THR A 92 -6.25 1.31 2.66
CA THR A 92 -7.69 1.53 2.79
C THR A 92 -8.49 0.34 2.30
N GLY A 93 -8.39 -0.03 1.05
CA GLY A 93 -9.07 -1.20 0.49
C GLY A 93 -8.58 -2.52 1.10
N GLU A 94 -7.27 -2.68 1.25
CA GLU A 94 -6.70 -3.94 1.73
C GLU A 94 -7.06 -4.29 3.18
N TYR A 95 -7.19 -3.32 4.08
CA TYR A 95 -7.43 -3.57 5.50
C TYR A 95 -8.78 -3.09 6.01
N PHE A 96 -9.39 -2.15 5.32
CA PHE A 96 -10.57 -1.43 5.78
C PHE A 96 -11.62 -1.28 4.67
N GLY A 97 -11.73 -2.23 3.74
CA GLY A 97 -12.60 -2.15 2.58
C GLY A 97 -14.05 -1.81 2.92
N ASP A 98 -14.56 -2.30 4.07
CA ASP A 98 -15.89 -1.94 4.57
C ASP A 98 -16.05 -0.46 4.95
N ILE A 99 -14.94 0.22 5.25
CA ILE A 99 -14.93 1.66 5.50
C ILE A 99 -14.62 2.42 4.22
N ASP A 100 -13.71 1.91 3.42
CA ASP A 100 -13.34 2.45 2.12
C ASP A 100 -14.55 2.63 1.21
N GLU A 101 -15.39 1.61 1.07
CA GLU A 101 -16.64 1.61 0.32
C GLU A 101 -17.64 2.72 0.72
N VAL A 102 -17.50 3.31 1.91
CA VAL A 102 -18.39 4.38 2.39
C VAL A 102 -17.69 5.72 2.57
N VAL A 103 -16.36 5.75 2.55
CA VAL A 103 -15.54 6.97 2.62
C VAL A 103 -15.19 7.47 1.23
N ASP A 104 -14.77 6.56 0.35
CA ASP A 104 -14.27 6.90 -0.97
C ASP A 104 -14.80 5.99 -2.09
N PRO A 105 -16.12 5.72 -2.14
CA PRO A 105 -16.69 4.90 -3.18
C PRO A 105 -16.64 5.62 -4.52
N TRP A 106 -16.28 4.90 -5.57
CA TRP A 106 -16.10 5.43 -6.91
C TRP A 106 -17.22 5.05 -7.88
N PRO A 107 -17.48 5.88 -8.93
CA PRO A 107 -17.48 7.35 -9.00
C PRO A 107 -18.85 7.95 -8.73
N ASP A 108 -19.95 7.18 -8.82
CA ASP A 108 -21.35 7.65 -8.70
C ASP A 108 -21.90 7.45 -7.28
N ALA A 109 -21.08 7.71 -6.28
CA ALA A 109 -21.40 7.42 -4.91
C ALA A 109 -22.45 8.33 -4.31
N LYS A 110 -23.30 7.73 -3.49
CA LYS A 110 -24.30 8.46 -2.69
C LYS A 110 -23.73 8.93 -1.34
N HIS A 111 -22.45 8.65 -1.06
CA HIS A 111 -21.79 8.95 0.20
C HIS A 111 -20.31 9.25 0.00
N GLY A 112 -19.61 9.60 1.10
CA GLY A 112 -18.20 9.78 1.11
C GLY A 112 -17.71 11.07 0.42
N TYR A 113 -16.43 11.09 0.10
CA TYR A 113 -15.80 12.26 -0.49
C TYR A 113 -16.41 12.65 -1.83
N HIS A 114 -16.69 11.72 -2.74
CA HIS A 114 -17.18 12.02 -4.08
C HIS A 114 -18.61 12.57 -4.09
N ALA A 115 -19.51 12.07 -3.22
CA ALA A 115 -20.85 12.64 -3.10
C ALA A 115 -20.83 14.08 -2.58
N ILE A 116 -19.89 14.40 -1.67
CA ILE A 116 -19.69 15.77 -1.16
C ILE A 116 -19.10 16.65 -2.26
N GLU A 117 -18.09 16.15 -2.98
CA GLU A 117 -17.37 16.86 -4.03
C GLU A 117 -18.29 17.48 -5.08
N ALA A 118 -19.14 16.67 -5.68
CA ALA A 118 -20.02 17.07 -6.77
C ALA A 118 -20.92 18.27 -6.37
N ALA A 119 -21.50 18.24 -5.16
CA ALA A 119 -22.34 19.33 -4.68
C ALA A 119 -21.50 20.57 -4.28
N LEU A 120 -20.40 20.34 -3.57
CA LEU A 120 -19.54 21.38 -3.04
C LEU A 120 -18.90 22.23 -4.14
N PHE A 121 -18.37 21.59 -5.18
CA PHE A 121 -17.73 22.30 -6.29
C PHE A 121 -18.73 22.87 -7.31
N ALA A 122 -20.00 22.48 -7.21
CA ALA A 122 -21.12 23.18 -7.84
C ALA A 122 -21.64 24.38 -7.00
N GLY A 123 -21.00 24.72 -5.87
CA GLY A 123 -21.39 25.79 -4.96
C GLY A 123 -22.64 25.50 -4.12
N LYS A 124 -23.06 24.25 -4.03
CA LYS A 124 -24.28 23.83 -3.30
C LYS A 124 -23.92 23.30 -1.92
N LEU A 125 -23.97 24.16 -0.89
CA LEU A 125 -23.67 23.79 0.50
C LEU A 125 -24.90 23.20 1.22
N LYS A 126 -26.10 23.58 0.81
CA LYS A 126 -27.34 23.10 1.44
C LYS A 126 -27.47 21.58 1.29
N GLY A 127 -27.63 20.90 2.40
CA GLY A 127 -27.78 19.45 2.45
C GLY A 127 -26.46 18.69 2.65
N LEU A 128 -25.31 19.35 2.73
CA LEU A 128 -24.01 18.73 2.99
C LEU A 128 -23.74 18.41 4.48
N ASP A 129 -24.52 18.98 5.41
CA ASP A 129 -24.33 18.75 6.86
C ASP A 129 -24.29 17.26 7.21
N LYS A 130 -25.27 16.48 6.71
CA LYS A 130 -25.34 15.05 7.00
C LYS A 130 -24.23 14.26 6.28
N PRO A 131 -24.01 14.39 4.96
CA PRO A 131 -22.91 13.71 4.27
C PRO A 131 -21.55 13.96 4.93
N VAL A 132 -21.24 15.19 5.33
CA VAL A 132 -19.98 15.53 6.01
C VAL A 132 -19.92 14.93 7.41
N ALA A 133 -21.02 14.90 8.15
CA ALA A 133 -21.06 14.25 9.46
C ALA A 133 -20.86 12.73 9.35
N ASP A 134 -21.47 12.10 8.35
CA ASP A 134 -21.30 10.67 8.07
C ASP A 134 -19.84 10.35 7.67
N LEU A 135 -19.20 11.19 6.83
CA LEU A 135 -17.78 11.08 6.50
C LEU A 135 -16.92 11.13 7.75
N ILE A 136 -17.09 12.13 8.63
CA ILE A 136 -16.34 12.23 9.89
C ILE A 136 -16.54 10.98 10.75
N ALA A 137 -17.75 10.46 10.82
CA ALA A 137 -18.05 9.26 11.62
C ALA A 137 -17.30 8.03 11.08
N ASN A 138 -17.18 7.86 9.76
CA ASN A 138 -16.47 6.75 9.13
C ASN A 138 -14.95 6.91 9.26
N LEU A 139 -14.40 8.12 9.08
CA LEU A 139 -12.98 8.40 9.35
C LEU A 139 -12.61 8.09 10.81
N ASN A 140 -13.45 8.44 11.79
CA ASN A 140 -13.21 8.07 13.19
C ASN A 140 -13.29 6.54 13.43
N LYS A 141 -14.12 5.81 12.68
CA LYS A 141 -14.12 4.33 12.76
C LYS A 141 -12.78 3.76 12.25
N PHE A 142 -12.25 4.30 11.16
CA PHE A 142 -10.94 3.92 10.64
C PHE A 142 -9.86 4.19 11.69
N GLU A 143 -9.78 5.42 12.21
CA GLU A 143 -8.81 5.81 13.26
C GLU A 143 -8.87 4.85 14.46
N LYS A 144 -10.06 4.55 14.95
CA LYS A 144 -10.25 3.63 16.07
C LYS A 144 -9.72 2.22 15.77
N ARG A 145 -9.95 1.71 14.56
CA ARG A 145 -9.49 0.37 14.16
C ARG A 145 -7.97 0.32 14.00
N VAL A 146 -7.38 1.28 13.27
CA VAL A 146 -5.93 1.30 13.07
C VAL A 146 -5.16 1.59 14.34
N SER A 147 -5.72 2.38 15.27
CA SER A 147 -5.09 2.71 16.56
C SER A 147 -5.20 1.60 17.60
N ALA A 148 -5.98 0.54 17.34
CA ALA A 148 -6.12 -0.57 18.29
C ALA A 148 -4.74 -1.20 18.57
N LYS A 149 -4.50 -1.58 19.83
CA LYS A 149 -3.18 -2.09 20.27
C LYS A 149 -2.79 -3.39 19.60
N ASP A 150 -3.76 -4.23 19.29
CA ASP A 150 -3.62 -5.53 18.63
C ASP A 150 -3.63 -5.45 17.12
N PHE A 151 -3.94 -4.27 16.53
CA PHE A 151 -3.90 -4.10 15.07
C PHE A 151 -2.46 -4.01 14.57
N GLN A 152 -2.13 -4.84 13.60
CA GLN A 152 -0.82 -4.88 12.95
C GLN A 152 -0.99 -4.99 11.44
N PHE A 153 -0.12 -4.29 10.71
CA PHE A 153 0.00 -4.45 9.27
C PHE A 153 0.80 -5.71 8.92
N SER A 154 0.37 -6.43 7.89
CA SER A 154 1.09 -7.56 7.31
C SER A 154 1.98 -7.07 6.16
N PRO A 155 3.27 -7.41 6.12
CA PRO A 155 4.13 -7.07 5.00
C PRO A 155 3.57 -7.53 3.63
N GLU A 156 2.98 -8.72 3.57
CA GLU A 156 2.40 -9.24 2.33
C GLU A 156 1.24 -8.39 1.82
N ARG A 157 0.34 -7.96 2.71
CA ARG A 157 -0.79 -7.09 2.36
C ARG A 157 -0.34 -5.66 2.05
N LEU A 158 0.71 -5.16 2.73
CA LEU A 158 1.30 -3.86 2.39
C LEU A 158 1.92 -3.87 1.00
N LEU A 159 2.66 -4.93 0.64
CA LEU A 159 3.22 -5.05 -0.71
C LEU A 159 2.12 -5.12 -1.77
N LYS A 160 1.02 -5.84 -1.50
CA LYS A 160 -0.14 -5.87 -2.39
C LYS A 160 -0.75 -4.47 -2.53
N GLY A 161 -0.97 -3.76 -1.43
CA GLY A 161 -1.57 -2.44 -1.44
C GLY A 161 -0.76 -1.43 -2.26
N ILE A 162 0.57 -1.36 -2.08
CA ILE A 162 1.40 -0.44 -2.89
C ILE A 162 1.52 -0.88 -4.35
N ALA A 163 1.47 -2.17 -4.65
CA ALA A 163 1.50 -2.65 -6.03
C ALA A 163 0.18 -2.35 -6.76
N ASN A 164 -0.97 -2.54 -6.10
CA ASN A 164 -2.28 -2.16 -6.62
C ASN A 164 -2.36 -0.65 -6.84
N LEU A 165 -2.00 0.14 -5.84
CA LEU A 165 -2.08 1.59 -5.95
C LEU A 165 -1.17 2.15 -7.06
N ALA A 166 0.03 1.58 -7.25
CA ALA A 166 0.88 1.95 -8.36
C ALA A 166 0.23 1.66 -9.72
N TYR A 167 -0.46 0.52 -9.85
CA TYR A 167 -1.24 0.17 -11.03
C TYR A 167 -2.41 1.14 -11.24
N GLU A 168 -3.20 1.44 -10.21
CA GLU A 168 -4.34 2.35 -10.26
C GLU A 168 -3.94 3.78 -10.65
N VAL A 169 -2.84 4.30 -10.09
CA VAL A 169 -2.27 5.59 -10.49
C VAL A 169 -1.95 5.61 -11.98
N GLY A 170 -1.42 4.51 -12.52
CA GLY A 170 -1.14 4.38 -13.95
C GLY A 170 -2.40 4.27 -14.80
N GLU A 171 -3.27 3.33 -14.50
CA GLU A 171 -4.40 2.94 -15.37
C GLU A 171 -5.63 3.83 -15.23
N GLU A 172 -5.97 4.28 -14.03
CA GLU A 172 -7.25 4.91 -13.76
C GLU A 172 -7.09 6.39 -13.40
N LYS A 173 -6.27 6.68 -12.37
CA LYS A 173 -6.13 8.03 -11.82
C LYS A 173 -5.42 8.99 -12.78
N SER A 174 -4.50 8.48 -13.62
CA SER A 174 -3.79 9.27 -14.65
C SER A 174 -4.73 9.98 -15.64
N LYS A 175 -5.93 9.46 -15.83
CA LYS A 175 -6.97 10.05 -16.69
C LYS A 175 -7.69 11.25 -16.03
N GLY A 176 -7.33 11.61 -14.83
CA GLY A 176 -7.87 12.78 -14.10
C GLY A 176 -9.27 12.57 -13.55
N GLY A 177 -9.71 11.30 -13.44
CA GLY A 177 -11.04 10.96 -12.97
C GLY A 177 -11.24 11.01 -11.46
N GLU A 178 -10.18 10.93 -10.68
CA GLU A 178 -10.20 10.80 -9.21
C GLU A 178 -10.96 11.92 -8.50
N SER A 179 -10.70 13.17 -8.84
CA SER A 179 -11.41 14.34 -8.31
C SER A 179 -11.94 15.21 -9.46
N PRO A 180 -12.96 14.74 -10.22
CA PRO A 180 -13.37 15.34 -11.48
C PRO A 180 -14.03 16.71 -11.33
N TYR A 181 -14.69 16.99 -10.21
CA TYR A 181 -15.33 18.29 -9.96
C TYR A 181 -14.37 19.29 -9.34
N ALA A 182 -13.54 18.86 -8.40
CA ALA A 182 -12.49 19.67 -7.77
C ALA A 182 -11.33 19.97 -8.73
N LYS A 183 -11.10 19.11 -9.71
CA LYS A 183 -9.95 19.17 -10.64
C LYS A 183 -8.60 18.98 -9.92
N THR A 184 -8.59 18.19 -8.87
CA THR A 184 -7.44 17.98 -7.98
C THR A 184 -6.85 16.58 -8.04
N SER A 185 -7.23 15.75 -9.02
CA SER A 185 -6.69 14.37 -9.19
C SER A 185 -5.16 14.31 -9.18
N HIS A 186 -4.47 15.36 -9.64
CA HIS A 186 -3.00 15.45 -9.56
C HIS A 186 -2.50 15.54 -8.11
N ILE A 187 -3.27 16.15 -7.20
CA ILE A 187 -2.96 16.22 -5.77
C ILE A 187 -3.17 14.84 -5.15
N ASP A 188 -4.28 14.18 -5.49
CA ASP A 188 -4.60 12.83 -5.00
C ASP A 188 -3.48 11.86 -5.38
N MET A 189 -3.04 11.87 -6.64
CA MET A 189 -1.91 11.04 -7.08
C MET A 189 -0.58 11.38 -6.40
N GLN A 190 -0.31 12.65 -6.04
CA GLN A 190 0.89 13.02 -5.27
C GLN A 190 0.89 12.34 -3.90
N GLU A 191 -0.24 12.41 -3.19
CA GLU A 191 -0.39 11.76 -1.89
C GLU A 191 -0.34 10.22 -2.00
N ASN A 192 -0.90 9.64 -3.08
CA ASN A 192 -0.79 8.21 -3.35
C ASN A 192 0.67 7.77 -3.52
N VAL A 193 1.46 8.52 -4.30
CA VAL A 193 2.88 8.20 -4.53
C VAL A 193 3.67 8.35 -3.23
N GLU A 194 3.39 9.38 -2.40
CA GLU A 194 3.97 9.49 -1.05
C GLU A 194 3.64 8.26 -0.20
N GLY A 195 2.39 7.80 -0.20
CA GLY A 195 1.97 6.59 0.50
C GLY A 195 2.74 5.34 0.04
N ILE A 196 2.91 5.16 -1.27
CA ILE A 196 3.71 4.06 -1.85
C ILE A 196 5.16 4.15 -1.39
N GLU A 197 5.77 5.33 -1.50
CA GLU A 197 7.17 5.56 -1.12
C GLU A 197 7.40 5.22 0.35
N VAL A 198 6.57 5.75 1.25
CA VAL A 198 6.74 5.55 2.69
C VAL A 198 6.62 4.07 3.07
N VAL A 199 5.66 3.33 2.50
CA VAL A 199 5.58 1.88 2.70
C VAL A 199 6.83 1.20 2.19
N TYR A 200 7.28 1.49 0.97
CA TYR A 200 8.45 0.87 0.37
C TYR A 200 9.71 1.13 1.21
N LYS A 201 9.98 2.38 1.55
CA LYS A 201 11.14 2.79 2.35
C LYS A 201 11.16 2.18 3.76
N LEU A 202 10.03 2.17 4.44
CA LEU A 202 9.98 1.68 5.84
C LEU A 202 9.97 0.17 5.94
N VAL A 203 9.39 -0.54 4.95
CA VAL A 203 9.10 -1.96 5.07
C VAL A 203 10.02 -2.81 4.21
N PHE A 204 10.28 -2.43 2.96
CA PHE A 204 10.83 -3.34 1.96
C PHE A 204 12.25 -3.00 1.50
N GLU A 205 12.58 -1.72 1.38
CA GLU A 205 13.81 -1.25 0.73
C GLU A 205 15.07 -1.92 1.30
N ALA A 206 15.26 -1.86 2.63
CA ALA A 206 16.45 -2.39 3.26
C ALA A 206 16.60 -3.91 3.03
N ALA A 207 15.51 -4.66 3.23
CA ALA A 207 15.51 -6.10 3.02
C ALA A 207 15.71 -6.47 1.53
N LEU A 208 15.16 -5.69 0.62
CA LEU A 208 15.33 -5.92 -0.82
C LEU A 208 16.75 -5.58 -1.27
N LYS A 209 17.36 -4.50 -0.78
CA LYS A 209 18.76 -4.14 -1.06
C LYS A 209 19.74 -5.25 -0.69
N GLU A 210 19.46 -6.00 0.37
CA GLU A 210 20.28 -7.15 0.77
C GLU A 210 20.14 -8.35 -0.18
N LYS A 211 18.98 -8.50 -0.84
CA LYS A 211 18.66 -9.65 -1.69
C LYS A 211 18.88 -9.38 -3.18
N ASP A 212 18.56 -8.17 -3.60
CA ASP A 212 18.59 -7.73 -4.99
C ASP A 212 18.72 -6.20 -5.04
N ALA A 213 19.94 -5.71 -4.86
CA ALA A 213 20.22 -4.27 -4.83
C ALA A 213 19.88 -3.56 -6.14
N GLU A 214 19.97 -4.27 -7.26
CA GLU A 214 19.64 -3.73 -8.58
C GLU A 214 18.13 -3.48 -8.70
N LEU A 215 17.30 -4.47 -8.34
CA LEU A 215 15.85 -4.31 -8.32
C LEU A 215 15.41 -3.23 -7.33
N ALA A 216 16.04 -3.15 -6.15
CA ALA A 216 15.76 -2.10 -5.19
C ALA A 216 16.03 -0.71 -5.77
N GLY A 217 17.16 -0.52 -6.47
CA GLY A 217 17.48 0.72 -7.15
C GLY A 217 16.48 1.06 -8.26
N PHE A 218 16.05 0.09 -9.05
CA PHE A 218 15.02 0.32 -10.08
C PHE A 218 13.67 0.74 -9.49
N ILE A 219 13.28 0.19 -8.33
CA ILE A 219 12.05 0.62 -7.65
C ILE A 219 12.20 2.06 -7.14
N ASP A 220 13.32 2.40 -6.52
CA ASP A 220 13.62 3.77 -6.07
C ASP A 220 13.50 4.77 -7.24
N ASP A 221 14.23 4.51 -8.33
CA ASP A 221 14.21 5.36 -9.55
C ASP A 221 12.79 5.50 -10.13
N ARG A 222 11.97 4.45 -10.02
CA ARG A 222 10.62 4.46 -10.57
C ARG A 222 9.65 5.24 -9.69
N ILE A 223 9.78 5.17 -8.37
CA ILE A 223 9.02 6.00 -7.42
C ILE A 223 9.35 7.47 -7.67
N GLU A 224 10.64 7.84 -7.71
CA GLU A 224 11.08 9.21 -7.97
C GLU A 224 10.57 9.74 -9.32
N LYS A 225 10.59 8.90 -10.35
CA LYS A 225 10.05 9.26 -11.66
C LYS A 225 8.54 9.51 -11.62
N LEU A 226 7.79 8.65 -10.93
CA LEU A 226 6.34 8.79 -10.83
C LEU A 226 5.99 10.04 -10.02
N GLU A 227 6.69 10.31 -8.90
CA GLU A 227 6.56 11.54 -8.13
C GLU A 227 6.76 12.78 -9.00
N ALA A 228 7.85 12.82 -9.78
CA ALA A 228 8.14 13.94 -10.66
C ALA A 228 7.06 14.16 -11.74
N LEU A 229 6.44 13.07 -12.25
CA LEU A 229 5.40 13.14 -13.26
C LEU A 229 4.06 13.64 -12.71
N VAL A 230 3.70 13.30 -11.46
CA VAL A 230 2.45 13.75 -10.83
C VAL A 230 2.57 15.12 -10.17
N LYS A 231 3.79 15.62 -9.98
CA LYS A 231 4.09 16.93 -9.35
C LYS A 231 3.84 18.09 -10.33
N VAL A 232 2.59 18.29 -10.65
CA VAL A 232 2.09 19.38 -11.49
C VAL A 232 1.18 20.29 -10.70
N ASP A 233 0.99 21.52 -11.15
CA ASP A 233 0.10 22.50 -10.51
C ASP A 233 -1.35 22.44 -11.02
N ASN A 234 -1.59 21.63 -12.06
CA ASN A 234 -2.89 21.49 -12.69
C ASN A 234 -2.99 20.14 -13.38
N VAL A 235 -4.11 19.44 -13.19
CA VAL A 235 -4.38 18.12 -13.77
C VAL A 235 -4.21 18.08 -15.31
N LYS A 236 -4.51 19.18 -16.00
CA LYS A 236 -4.34 19.27 -17.47
C LYS A 236 -2.89 19.25 -17.95
N LYS A 237 -1.94 19.43 -17.03
CA LYS A 237 -0.49 19.33 -17.34
C LYS A 237 0.08 17.94 -17.12
N LEU A 238 -0.72 17.00 -16.61
CA LEU A 238 -0.30 15.61 -16.51
C LEU A 238 0.04 15.05 -17.89
N ASN A 239 1.15 14.37 -17.96
CA ASN A 239 1.46 13.51 -19.09
C ASN A 239 0.89 12.12 -18.79
N GLU A 240 -0.41 11.94 -19.07
CA GLU A 240 -1.16 10.69 -18.80
C GLU A 240 -0.40 9.44 -19.24
N LYS A 241 0.14 9.45 -20.48
CA LYS A 241 0.90 8.31 -21.01
C LYS A 241 2.16 8.01 -20.22
N ALA A 242 2.88 9.04 -19.75
CA ALA A 242 4.09 8.85 -18.97
C ALA A 242 3.77 8.35 -17.55
N VAL A 243 2.70 8.87 -16.92
CA VAL A 243 2.20 8.42 -15.62
C VAL A 243 1.76 6.96 -15.71
N HIS A 244 0.96 6.62 -16.74
CA HIS A 244 0.51 5.26 -17.01
C HIS A 244 1.69 4.27 -17.09
N VAL A 245 2.67 4.53 -17.95
CA VAL A 245 3.83 3.66 -18.09
C VAL A 245 4.62 3.54 -16.78
N ALA A 246 4.83 4.66 -16.07
CA ALA A 246 5.60 4.65 -14.83
C ALA A 246 4.89 3.88 -13.70
N GLY A 247 3.57 4.01 -13.60
CA GLY A 247 2.75 3.29 -12.62
C GLY A 247 2.73 1.79 -12.87
N GLU A 248 2.49 1.36 -14.12
CA GLU A 248 2.54 -0.07 -14.48
C GLU A 248 3.92 -0.69 -14.26
N GLU A 249 5.00 0.00 -14.67
CA GLU A 249 6.36 -0.49 -14.45
C GLU A 249 6.66 -0.63 -12.96
N LEU A 250 6.24 0.33 -12.13
CA LEU A 250 6.40 0.26 -10.67
C LEU A 250 5.63 -0.93 -10.09
N ALA A 251 4.36 -1.13 -10.49
CA ALA A 251 3.56 -2.27 -10.05
C ALA A 251 4.22 -3.61 -10.37
N VAL A 252 4.75 -3.78 -11.59
CA VAL A 252 5.46 -4.99 -12.02
C VAL A 252 6.75 -5.20 -11.21
N MET A 253 7.50 -4.14 -10.92
CA MET A 253 8.71 -4.22 -10.11
C MET A 253 8.40 -4.61 -8.66
N LEU A 254 7.36 -4.04 -8.05
CA LEU A 254 6.89 -4.39 -6.71
C LEU A 254 6.43 -5.85 -6.64
N GLN A 255 5.71 -6.33 -7.67
CA GLN A 255 5.37 -7.74 -7.78
C GLN A 255 6.61 -8.65 -7.87
N SER A 256 7.66 -8.18 -8.57
CA SER A 256 8.91 -8.93 -8.75
C SER A 256 9.76 -8.98 -7.47
N ALA A 257 9.59 -8.02 -6.58
CA ALA A 257 10.23 -7.99 -5.27
C ALA A 257 9.68 -9.06 -4.30
N ALA A 258 8.41 -9.46 -4.45
CA ALA A 258 7.76 -10.41 -3.54
C ALA A 258 8.54 -11.72 -3.31
N PRO A 259 8.91 -12.50 -4.34
CA PRO A 259 9.65 -13.74 -4.14
C PRO A 259 11.06 -13.52 -3.56
N LYS A 260 11.69 -12.38 -3.82
CA LYS A 260 13.00 -12.01 -3.24
C LYS A 260 12.89 -11.79 -1.72
N LEU A 261 11.75 -11.27 -1.29
CA LEU A 261 11.44 -11.01 0.12
C LEU A 261 10.78 -12.21 0.83
N GLY A 262 10.61 -13.34 0.15
CA GLY A 262 9.92 -14.52 0.68
C GLY A 262 8.40 -14.30 0.86
N LEU A 263 7.82 -13.34 0.15
CA LEU A 263 6.40 -13.03 0.15
C LEU A 263 5.68 -13.63 -1.06
N LYS A 264 4.37 -13.79 -0.94
CA LYS A 264 3.54 -14.18 -2.08
C LYS A 264 3.46 -13.02 -3.08
N LYS A 265 3.64 -13.35 -4.38
CA LYS A 265 3.49 -12.36 -5.45
C LYS A 265 2.05 -11.83 -5.46
N PRO A 266 1.84 -10.51 -5.32
CA PRO A 266 0.50 -9.94 -5.40
C PRO A 266 -0.07 -10.05 -6.82
N VAL A 267 -1.38 -10.19 -6.91
CA VAL A 267 -2.15 -9.95 -8.13
C VAL A 267 -2.61 -8.51 -8.07
N VAL A 268 -2.51 -7.78 -9.16
CA VAL A 268 -2.90 -6.37 -9.27
C VAL A 268 -3.96 -6.21 -10.37
N GLY A 269 -4.82 -5.23 -10.21
CA GLY A 269 -5.87 -4.92 -11.19
C GLY A 269 -7.09 -5.86 -11.10
N ASP A 270 -7.34 -6.48 -9.93
CA ASP A 270 -8.52 -7.34 -9.66
C ASP A 270 -9.67 -6.52 -9.02
#